data_48335265fa97848808c29bf0ba556f57
#
_entry.id   48335265fa97848808c29bf0ba556f57
#
_cell.length_a   1.000
_cell.length_b   1.000
_cell.length_c   1.000
_cell.angle_alpha   90.00
_cell.angle_beta   90.00
_cell.angle_gamma   90.00
#
_symmetry.space_group_name_H-M   'P 1'
#
loop_
_entity.id
_entity.type
_entity.pdbx_description
1 polymer ?
#
loop_
_entity_poly.entity_id
_entity_poly.type
_entity_poly.pdbx_seq_one_letter_code
_entity_poly.pdbx_strand_id
1 'polypeptide(L)'
;MPRTFVISKPTTLKALTAQLSADAATGDDEASAVSLASLQRLNPHIADLARISAGTVLFVPDTPNVRAATSSIAGQAFSEFAEQARQAGASTAQRVNASYSALAEQQKEVAAALKSAAVRKQVDADADLQKLVTDSDAVFKADQQSAKAAQQTLESLQKGVVDELAVLAKMFD
;
A
#
# COMPACT_ATOMS: atom_id res chain seq x y z
N MET A 1 23.91 -14.96 20.51
CA MET A 1 22.57 -14.82 21.11
C MET A 1 21.53 -15.15 20.04
N PRO A 2 20.38 -15.77 20.37
CA PRO A 2 19.35 -16.01 19.37
C PRO A 2 18.79 -14.68 18.88
N ARG A 3 18.46 -14.61 17.58
CA ARG A 3 17.79 -13.46 16.95
C ARG A 3 16.30 -13.72 16.85
N THR A 4 15.52 -12.65 16.83
CA THR A 4 14.08 -12.71 16.59
C THR A 4 13.78 -12.55 15.10
N PHE A 5 12.92 -13.41 14.57
CA PHE A 5 12.41 -13.35 13.22
C PHE A 5 10.89 -13.45 13.26
N VAL A 6 10.19 -12.56 12.56
CA VAL A 6 8.72 -12.55 12.51
C VAL A 6 8.28 -13.19 11.19
N ILE A 7 7.43 -14.20 11.28
CA ILE A 7 6.86 -14.90 10.12
C ILE A 7 5.88 -13.96 9.40
N SER A 8 6.17 -13.61 8.15
CA SER A 8 5.33 -12.73 7.34
C SER A 8 4.15 -13.45 6.67
N LYS A 9 4.33 -14.74 6.33
CA LYS A 9 3.30 -15.59 5.70
C LYS A 9 3.19 -16.92 6.42
N PRO A 10 2.00 -17.54 6.46
CA PRO A 10 1.86 -18.89 7.04
C PRO A 10 2.82 -19.87 6.38
N THR A 11 3.60 -20.59 7.17
CA THR A 11 4.63 -21.53 6.69
C THR A 11 4.75 -22.74 7.61
N THR A 12 5.56 -23.71 7.21
CA THR A 12 5.93 -24.86 8.06
C THR A 12 7.37 -24.70 8.56
N LEU A 13 7.68 -25.26 9.72
CA LEU A 13 9.05 -25.23 10.24
C LEU A 13 10.04 -25.89 9.26
N LYS A 14 9.61 -26.96 8.58
CA LYS A 14 10.41 -27.64 7.56
C LYS A 14 10.73 -26.75 6.35
N ALA A 15 9.75 -26.00 5.83
CA ALA A 15 9.96 -25.07 4.72
C ALA A 15 10.87 -23.93 5.14
N LEU A 16 10.70 -23.41 6.36
CA LEU A 16 11.55 -22.36 6.91
C LEU A 16 13.00 -22.83 7.10
N THR A 17 13.20 -24.05 7.61
CA THR A 17 14.56 -24.64 7.73
C THR A 17 15.22 -24.74 6.37
N ALA A 18 14.49 -25.16 5.35
CA ALA A 18 15.00 -25.25 3.99
C ALA A 18 15.39 -23.87 3.43
N GLN A 19 14.58 -22.85 3.67
CA GLN A 19 14.90 -21.47 3.28
C GLN A 19 16.13 -20.92 4.01
N LEU A 20 16.21 -21.12 5.34
CA LEU A 20 17.36 -20.67 6.14
C LEU A 20 18.66 -21.45 5.84
N SER A 21 18.55 -22.62 5.21
CA SER A 21 19.69 -23.44 4.81
C SER A 21 20.05 -23.31 3.33
N ALA A 22 19.16 -22.83 2.46
CA ALA A 22 19.37 -22.75 1.01
C ALA A 22 20.50 -21.77 0.64
N ASP A 23 20.65 -20.69 1.40
CA ASP A 23 21.75 -19.73 1.21
C ASP A 23 23.08 -20.21 1.79
N ALA A 24 23.08 -21.31 2.56
CA ALA A 24 24.28 -21.96 3.10
C ALA A 24 24.99 -22.89 2.08
N ALA A 25 24.31 -23.24 0.99
CA ALA A 25 24.81 -24.23 0.00
C ALA A 25 25.94 -23.74 -0.90
N THR A 26 26.44 -22.53 -0.73
CA THR A 26 27.60 -21.99 -1.47
C THR A 26 28.94 -22.13 -0.75
N GLY A 27 28.98 -22.77 0.41
CA GLY A 27 30.22 -23.04 1.15
C GLY A 27 30.29 -24.48 1.65
N ASP A 28 31.47 -25.10 1.56
CA ASP A 28 31.79 -26.49 1.88
C ASP A 28 31.61 -26.92 3.36
N ASP A 29 30.86 -26.18 4.18
CA ASP A 29 30.69 -26.48 5.60
C ASP A 29 29.27 -27.01 5.90
N GLU A 30 29.13 -28.36 5.93
CA GLU A 30 27.94 -29.05 6.48
C GLU A 30 27.55 -28.62 7.93
N ALA A 31 28.47 -27.98 8.64
CA ALA A 31 28.27 -27.47 10.00
C ALA A 31 27.40 -26.20 10.09
N SER A 32 27.10 -25.54 8.97
CA SER A 32 26.38 -24.26 8.93
C SER A 32 24.86 -24.38 8.70
N ALA A 33 24.35 -25.56 8.40
CA ALA A 33 22.93 -25.79 8.19
C ALA A 33 22.14 -25.68 9.50
N VAL A 34 21.09 -24.86 9.51
CA VAL A 34 20.18 -24.78 10.66
C VAL A 34 19.38 -26.06 10.74
N SER A 35 19.60 -26.87 11.78
CA SER A 35 18.85 -28.11 11.96
C SER A 35 17.44 -27.84 12.49
N LEU A 36 16.48 -28.66 12.05
CA LEU A 36 15.09 -28.64 12.55
C LEU A 36 15.06 -28.74 14.08
N ALA A 37 15.90 -29.61 14.66
CA ALA A 37 16.00 -29.82 16.08
C ALA A 37 16.50 -28.59 16.84
N SER A 38 17.43 -27.80 16.27
CA SER A 38 17.92 -26.57 16.88
C SER A 38 16.86 -25.47 16.89
N LEU A 39 16.08 -25.33 15.81
CA LEU A 39 14.96 -24.41 15.77
C LEU A 39 13.84 -24.79 16.74
N GLN A 40 13.49 -26.07 16.84
CA GLN A 40 12.51 -26.56 17.80
C GLN A 40 12.93 -26.26 19.24
N ARG A 41 14.19 -26.50 19.59
CA ARG A 41 14.72 -26.25 20.93
C ARG A 41 14.72 -24.76 21.29
N LEU A 42 14.93 -23.88 20.33
CA LEU A 42 14.87 -22.42 20.51
C LEU A 42 13.44 -21.90 20.60
N ASN A 43 12.44 -22.66 20.09
CA ASN A 43 11.05 -22.23 19.97
C ASN A 43 10.07 -23.21 20.61
N PRO A 44 10.20 -23.55 21.90
CA PRO A 44 9.32 -24.50 22.57
C PRO A 44 7.86 -24.00 22.71
N HIS A 45 7.64 -22.69 22.51
CA HIS A 45 6.32 -22.05 22.55
C HIS A 45 5.50 -22.31 21.29
N ILE A 46 6.09 -22.83 20.21
CA ILE A 46 5.39 -23.14 18.97
C ILE A 46 4.88 -24.59 19.05
N ALA A 47 3.59 -24.73 19.35
CA ALA A 47 2.97 -26.04 19.55
C ALA A 47 2.77 -26.81 18.23
N ASP A 48 2.45 -26.12 17.14
CA ASP A 48 2.24 -26.72 15.82
C ASP A 48 3.34 -26.31 14.85
N LEU A 49 4.30 -27.23 14.68
CA LEU A 49 5.45 -27.05 13.79
C LEU A 49 5.10 -27.28 12.30
N ALA A 50 3.94 -27.89 12.05
CA ALA A 50 3.45 -28.10 10.70
C ALA A 50 2.72 -26.88 10.15
N ARG A 51 2.31 -25.94 11.01
CA ARG A 51 1.57 -24.77 10.60
C ARG A 51 1.90 -23.57 11.49
N ILE A 52 2.85 -22.75 11.06
CA ILE A 52 3.23 -21.51 11.75
C ILE A 52 2.47 -20.36 11.10
N SER A 53 1.68 -19.65 11.89
CA SER A 53 0.87 -18.52 11.41
C SER A 53 1.73 -17.28 11.13
N ALA A 54 1.27 -16.42 10.23
CA ALA A 54 1.83 -15.08 10.08
C ALA A 54 1.75 -14.31 11.40
N GLY A 55 2.75 -13.49 11.69
CA GLY A 55 2.89 -12.75 12.95
C GLY A 55 3.57 -13.54 14.07
N THR A 56 3.82 -14.85 13.90
CA THR A 56 4.55 -15.65 14.90
C THR A 56 6.00 -15.18 15.00
N VAL A 57 6.46 -14.94 16.23
CA VAL A 57 7.86 -14.62 16.52
C VAL A 57 8.66 -15.91 16.68
N LEU A 58 9.69 -16.06 15.87
CA LEU A 58 10.59 -17.20 15.87
C LEU A 58 11.98 -16.78 16.38
N PHE A 59 12.59 -17.61 17.25
CA PHE A 59 13.98 -17.46 17.63
C PHE A 59 14.86 -18.31 16.71
N VAL A 60 15.85 -17.68 16.08
CA VAL A 60 16.80 -18.32 15.16
C VAL A 60 18.22 -18.18 15.69
N PRO A 61 19.14 -19.13 15.40
CA PRO A 61 20.54 -19.00 15.78
C PRO A 61 21.18 -17.80 15.07
N ASP A 62 22.11 -17.12 15.75
CA ASP A 62 22.78 -15.94 15.23
C ASP A 62 24.07 -16.35 14.46
N THR A 63 23.89 -17.00 13.31
CA THR A 63 25.00 -17.35 12.41
C THR A 63 25.00 -16.45 11.17
N PRO A 64 26.15 -16.22 10.52
CA PRO A 64 26.23 -15.37 9.32
C PRO A 64 25.24 -15.78 8.22
N ASN A 65 25.09 -17.08 7.96
CA ASN A 65 24.19 -17.62 6.94
C ASN A 65 22.73 -17.37 7.28
N VAL A 66 22.33 -17.52 8.55
CA VAL A 66 20.96 -17.21 9.01
C VAL A 66 20.69 -15.71 8.92
N ARG A 67 21.70 -14.87 9.17
CA ARG A 67 21.55 -13.41 9.00
C ARG A 67 21.25 -13.05 7.55
N ALA A 68 21.98 -13.62 6.60
CA ALA A 68 21.75 -13.37 5.17
C ALA A 68 20.36 -13.87 4.74
N ALA A 69 19.99 -15.10 5.10
CA ALA A 69 18.69 -15.67 4.75
C ALA A 69 17.52 -14.89 5.35
N THR A 70 17.61 -14.47 6.63
CA THR A 70 16.54 -13.68 7.27
C THR A 70 16.41 -12.28 6.66
N SER A 71 17.51 -11.65 6.26
CA SER A 71 17.48 -10.37 5.54
C SER A 71 16.84 -10.52 4.16
N SER A 72 17.17 -11.56 3.42
CA SER A 72 16.58 -11.86 2.10
C SER A 72 15.07 -12.09 2.20
N ILE A 73 14.60 -12.91 3.15
CA ILE A 73 13.16 -13.17 3.36
C ILE A 73 12.43 -11.88 3.77
N ALA A 74 13.03 -11.08 4.65
CA ALA A 74 12.46 -9.80 5.07
C ALA A 74 12.38 -8.81 3.90
N GLY A 75 13.42 -8.74 3.07
CA GLY A 75 13.46 -7.90 1.87
C GLY A 75 12.38 -8.28 0.86
N GLN A 76 12.20 -9.58 0.59
CA GLN A 76 11.11 -10.06 -0.28
C GLN A 76 9.72 -9.69 0.25
N ALA A 77 9.46 -9.92 1.54
CA ALA A 77 8.19 -9.58 2.17
C ALA A 77 7.92 -8.07 2.12
N PHE A 78 8.95 -7.25 2.32
CA PHE A 78 8.85 -5.80 2.20
C PHE A 78 8.59 -5.38 0.76
N SER A 79 9.26 -5.97 -0.23
CA SER A 79 9.05 -5.66 -1.65
C SER A 79 7.62 -5.98 -2.10
N GLU A 80 7.06 -7.12 -1.68
CA GLU A 80 5.65 -7.46 -1.94
C GLU A 80 4.69 -6.45 -1.30
N PHE A 81 4.93 -6.07 -0.04
CA PHE A 81 4.13 -5.06 0.65
C PHE A 81 4.21 -3.70 -0.06
N ALA A 82 5.42 -3.27 -0.44
CA ALA A 82 5.63 -2.00 -1.12
C ALA A 82 4.90 -1.95 -2.47
N GLU A 83 4.91 -3.05 -3.22
CA GLU A 83 4.18 -3.15 -4.48
C GLU A 83 2.66 -3.10 -4.27
N GLN A 84 2.13 -3.83 -3.30
CA GLN A 84 0.71 -3.77 -2.94
C GLN A 84 0.29 -2.35 -2.50
N ALA A 85 1.11 -1.68 -1.71
CA ALA A 85 0.85 -0.31 -1.27
C ALA A 85 0.83 0.68 -2.45
N ARG A 86 1.76 0.54 -3.41
CA ARG A 86 1.77 1.35 -4.65
C ARG A 86 0.52 1.12 -5.48
N GLN A 87 0.13 -0.14 -5.69
CA GLN A 87 -1.06 -0.50 -6.47
C GLN A 87 -2.34 0.01 -5.80
N ALA A 88 -2.48 -0.14 -4.50
CA ALA A 88 -3.61 0.38 -3.73
C ALA A 88 -3.69 1.92 -3.82
N GLY A 89 -2.56 2.62 -3.69
CA GLY A 89 -2.47 4.06 -3.85
C GLY A 89 -2.88 4.51 -5.26
N ALA A 90 -2.35 3.88 -6.30
CA ALA A 90 -2.68 4.17 -7.69
C ALA A 90 -4.17 3.94 -8.00
N SER A 91 -4.73 2.82 -7.55
CA SER A 91 -6.15 2.51 -7.71
C SER A 91 -7.04 3.55 -7.02
N THR A 92 -6.68 3.95 -5.80
CA THR A 92 -7.41 4.98 -5.05
C THR A 92 -7.38 6.32 -5.78
N ALA A 93 -6.22 6.73 -6.29
CA ALA A 93 -6.07 7.97 -7.05
C ALA A 93 -6.91 7.96 -8.34
N GLN A 94 -6.91 6.86 -9.07
CA GLN A 94 -7.75 6.70 -10.27
C GLN A 94 -9.24 6.86 -9.93
N ARG A 95 -9.72 6.24 -8.86
CA ARG A 95 -11.12 6.35 -8.45
C ARG A 95 -11.49 7.77 -8.04
N VAL A 96 -10.64 8.45 -7.29
CA VAL A 96 -10.85 9.84 -6.89
C VAL A 96 -10.87 10.76 -8.12
N ASN A 97 -9.91 10.62 -9.03
CA ASN A 97 -9.88 11.41 -10.27
C ASN A 97 -11.09 11.16 -11.16
N ALA A 98 -11.53 9.91 -11.31
CA ALA A 98 -12.73 9.58 -12.05
C ALA A 98 -13.99 10.22 -11.43
N SER A 99 -14.09 10.25 -10.09
CA SER A 99 -15.20 10.90 -9.39
C SER A 99 -15.24 12.42 -9.63
N TYR A 100 -14.07 13.09 -9.56
CA TYR A 100 -14.00 14.52 -9.87
C TYR A 100 -14.31 14.82 -11.34
N SER A 101 -13.87 13.98 -12.26
CA SER A 101 -14.19 14.15 -13.69
C SER A 101 -15.68 13.98 -13.94
N ALA A 102 -16.34 12.99 -13.32
CA ALA A 102 -17.78 12.81 -13.43
C ALA A 102 -18.55 13.99 -12.86
N LEU A 103 -18.13 14.52 -11.71
CA LEU A 103 -18.74 15.72 -11.11
C LEU A 103 -18.61 16.93 -12.04
N ALA A 104 -17.43 17.16 -12.63
CA ALA A 104 -17.22 18.26 -13.56
C ALA A 104 -18.10 18.16 -14.82
N GLU A 105 -18.29 16.96 -15.36
CA GLU A 105 -19.21 16.77 -16.50
C GLU A 105 -20.68 17.01 -16.10
N GLN A 106 -21.11 16.53 -14.93
CA GLN A 106 -22.46 16.84 -14.42
C GLN A 106 -22.67 18.35 -14.24
N GLN A 107 -21.69 19.06 -13.68
CA GLN A 107 -21.77 20.52 -13.51
C GLN A 107 -21.84 21.23 -14.87
N LYS A 108 -21.13 20.75 -15.88
CA LYS A 108 -21.19 21.26 -17.25
C LYS A 108 -22.59 21.07 -17.86
N GLU A 109 -23.18 19.89 -17.70
CA GLU A 109 -24.51 19.59 -18.20
C GLU A 109 -25.57 20.49 -17.53
N VAL A 110 -25.48 20.65 -16.19
CA VAL A 110 -26.38 21.56 -15.45
C VAL A 110 -26.19 23.01 -15.92
N ALA A 111 -24.96 23.48 -16.06
CA ALA A 111 -24.69 24.83 -16.52
C ALA A 111 -25.20 25.06 -17.96
N ALA A 112 -25.13 24.05 -18.85
CA ALA A 112 -25.70 24.11 -20.18
C ALA A 112 -27.23 24.15 -20.16
N ALA A 113 -27.88 23.35 -19.32
CA ALA A 113 -29.32 23.35 -19.14
C ALA A 113 -29.83 24.71 -18.61
N LEU A 114 -29.14 25.31 -17.65
CA LEU A 114 -29.46 26.64 -17.10
C LEU A 114 -29.33 27.74 -18.15
N LYS A 115 -28.45 27.58 -19.15
CA LYS A 115 -28.28 28.51 -20.27
C LYS A 115 -29.23 28.29 -21.44
N SER A 116 -30.06 27.25 -21.40
CA SER A 116 -31.05 26.98 -22.43
C SER A 116 -32.11 28.09 -22.52
N ALA A 117 -32.61 28.38 -23.74
CA ALA A 117 -33.53 29.48 -23.97
C ALA A 117 -34.83 29.38 -23.15
N ALA A 118 -35.30 28.16 -22.91
CA ALA A 118 -36.51 27.91 -22.13
C ALA A 118 -36.31 28.27 -20.67
N VAL A 119 -35.17 27.85 -20.08
CA VAL A 119 -34.85 28.11 -18.66
C VAL A 119 -34.48 29.59 -18.45
N ARG A 120 -33.70 30.17 -19.36
CA ARG A 120 -33.34 31.59 -19.27
C ARG A 120 -34.57 32.52 -19.22
N LYS A 121 -35.57 32.23 -20.04
CA LYS A 121 -36.82 33.03 -20.02
C LYS A 121 -37.48 33.01 -18.64
N GLN A 122 -37.44 31.90 -17.95
CA GLN A 122 -38.00 31.79 -16.58
C GLN A 122 -37.10 32.46 -15.55
N VAL A 123 -35.80 32.23 -15.63
CA VAL A 123 -34.80 32.86 -14.76
C VAL A 123 -34.82 34.37 -14.87
N ASP A 124 -34.90 34.93 -16.07
CA ASP A 124 -34.94 36.37 -16.31
C ASP A 124 -36.22 37.03 -15.77
N ALA A 125 -37.30 36.25 -15.57
CA ALA A 125 -38.55 36.73 -15.03
C ALA A 125 -38.63 36.67 -13.47
N ASP A 126 -37.64 36.05 -12.81
CA ASP A 126 -37.66 35.79 -11.38
C ASP A 126 -36.27 36.10 -10.75
N ALA A 127 -36.24 37.10 -9.87
CA ALA A 127 -35.02 37.56 -9.21
C ALA A 127 -34.38 36.52 -8.30
N ASP A 128 -35.21 35.67 -7.66
CA ASP A 128 -34.71 34.62 -6.77
C ASP A 128 -34.04 33.51 -7.58
N LEU A 129 -34.60 33.16 -8.76
CA LEU A 129 -33.98 32.21 -9.69
C LEU A 129 -32.69 32.77 -10.28
N GLN A 130 -32.62 34.06 -10.60
CA GLN A 130 -31.35 34.70 -11.06
C GLN A 130 -30.26 34.57 -10.01
N LYS A 131 -30.57 34.85 -8.76
CA LYS A 131 -29.63 34.69 -7.65
C LYS A 131 -29.19 33.26 -7.49
N LEU A 132 -30.09 32.30 -7.53
CA LEU A 132 -29.79 30.87 -7.41
C LEU A 132 -28.85 30.40 -8.51
N VAL A 133 -29.04 30.83 -9.76
CA VAL A 133 -28.16 30.49 -10.88
C VAL A 133 -26.77 31.10 -10.69
N THR A 134 -26.68 32.35 -10.23
CA THR A 134 -25.41 33.00 -9.95
C THR A 134 -24.65 32.32 -8.82
N ASP A 135 -25.34 31.95 -7.75
CA ASP A 135 -24.77 31.25 -6.60
C ASP A 135 -24.28 29.85 -7.02
N SER A 136 -25.04 29.14 -7.86
CA SER A 136 -24.62 27.84 -8.43
C SER A 136 -23.35 27.93 -9.25
N ASP A 137 -23.20 28.95 -10.10
CA ASP A 137 -21.96 29.17 -10.87
C ASP A 137 -20.75 29.42 -9.96
N ALA A 138 -20.93 30.13 -8.85
CA ALA A 138 -19.89 30.36 -7.85
C ALA A 138 -19.49 29.04 -7.14
N VAL A 139 -20.47 28.25 -6.77
CA VAL A 139 -20.25 26.91 -6.15
C VAL A 139 -19.50 26.00 -7.12
N PHE A 140 -19.90 25.91 -8.39
CA PHE A 140 -19.22 25.08 -9.38
C PHE A 140 -17.75 25.47 -9.58
N LYS A 141 -17.45 26.77 -9.57
CA LYS A 141 -16.05 27.25 -9.64
C LYS A 141 -15.24 26.87 -8.39
N ALA A 142 -15.85 27.02 -7.21
CA ALA A 142 -15.20 26.62 -5.95
C ALA A 142 -14.93 25.12 -5.91
N ASP A 143 -15.89 24.29 -6.33
CA ASP A 143 -15.73 22.82 -6.41
C ASP A 143 -14.59 22.44 -7.37
N GLN A 144 -14.50 23.06 -8.55
CA GLN A 144 -13.43 22.81 -9.50
C GLN A 144 -12.05 23.18 -8.93
N GLN A 145 -11.95 24.28 -8.18
CA GLN A 145 -10.70 24.66 -7.51
C GLN A 145 -10.34 23.68 -6.42
N SER A 146 -11.31 23.26 -5.60
CA SER A 146 -11.12 22.25 -4.56
C SER A 146 -10.71 20.91 -5.14
N ALA A 147 -11.32 20.50 -6.25
CA ALA A 147 -10.96 19.26 -6.95
C ALA A 147 -9.50 19.29 -7.45
N LYS A 148 -9.06 20.41 -8.05
CA LYS A 148 -7.67 20.57 -8.48
C LYS A 148 -6.69 20.52 -7.31
N ALA A 149 -7.00 21.19 -6.21
CA ALA A 149 -6.17 21.17 -5.00
C ALA A 149 -6.09 19.75 -4.40
N ALA A 150 -7.21 19.03 -4.35
CA ALA A 150 -7.26 17.66 -3.88
C ALA A 150 -6.44 16.70 -4.78
N GLN A 151 -6.51 16.87 -6.11
CA GLN A 151 -5.68 16.10 -7.06
C GLN A 151 -4.19 16.34 -6.84
N GLN A 152 -3.76 17.59 -6.71
CA GLN A 152 -2.36 17.93 -6.44
C GLN A 152 -1.87 17.36 -5.11
N THR A 153 -2.70 17.44 -4.07
CA THR A 153 -2.39 16.84 -2.76
C THR A 153 -2.24 15.33 -2.87
N LEU A 154 -3.13 14.67 -3.61
CA LEU A 154 -3.10 13.22 -3.81
C LEU A 154 -1.84 12.78 -4.57
N GLU A 155 -1.46 13.50 -5.62
CA GLU A 155 -0.21 13.26 -6.37
C GLU A 155 1.03 13.43 -5.48
N SER A 156 1.04 14.47 -4.66
CA SER A 156 2.13 14.72 -3.70
C SER A 156 2.24 13.61 -2.67
N LEU A 157 1.10 13.16 -2.11
CA LEU A 157 1.05 12.05 -1.15
C LEU A 157 1.53 10.74 -1.79
N GLN A 158 1.07 10.42 -3.01
CA GLN A 158 1.53 9.24 -3.73
C GLN A 158 3.04 9.25 -3.95
N LYS A 159 3.57 10.38 -4.41
CA LYS A 159 5.02 10.54 -4.58
C LYS A 159 5.75 10.35 -3.25
N GLY A 160 5.30 10.98 -2.17
CA GLY A 160 5.88 10.84 -0.84
C GLY A 160 5.91 9.38 -0.38
N VAL A 161 4.80 8.65 -0.54
CA VAL A 161 4.74 7.22 -0.18
C VAL A 161 5.73 6.39 -1.00
N VAL A 162 5.84 6.64 -2.31
CA VAL A 162 6.79 5.92 -3.18
C VAL A 162 8.22 6.20 -2.76
N ASP A 163 8.56 7.46 -2.49
CA ASP A 163 9.90 7.89 -2.07
C ASP A 163 10.28 7.28 -0.72
N GLU A 164 9.38 7.29 0.27
CA GLU A 164 9.60 6.67 1.59
C GLU A 164 9.76 5.14 1.50
N LEU A 165 8.93 4.47 0.70
CA LEU A 165 9.07 3.04 0.46
C LEU A 165 10.42 2.70 -0.20
N ALA A 166 10.92 3.56 -1.09
CA ALA A 166 12.23 3.37 -1.71
C ALA A 166 13.39 3.57 -0.72
N VAL A 167 13.23 4.49 0.24
CA VAL A 167 14.22 4.67 1.33
C VAL A 167 14.23 3.46 2.24
N LEU A 168 13.04 2.97 2.65
CA LEU A 168 12.93 1.79 3.50
C LEU A 168 13.48 0.53 2.82
N ALA A 169 13.28 0.37 1.51
CA ALA A 169 13.82 -0.78 0.76
C ALA A 169 15.32 -0.92 0.90
N LYS A 170 16.07 0.20 0.90
CA LYS A 170 17.53 0.21 1.06
C LYS A 170 18.01 -0.31 2.42
N MET A 171 17.12 -0.46 3.39
CA MET A 171 17.47 -1.03 4.70
C MET A 171 17.50 -2.57 4.67
N PHE A 172 17.00 -3.17 3.58
CA PHE A 172 16.94 -4.62 3.38
C PHE A 172 17.91 -5.12 2.29
N ASP A 173 18.55 -4.20 1.54
CA ASP A 173 19.63 -4.47 0.61
C ASP A 173 20.97 -4.60 1.38
#